data_2c151fca4c70392a68017eed57a0d711
#
_entry.id   2c151fca4c70392a68017eed57a0d711
#
_cell.length_a   1.000
_cell.length_b   1.000
_cell.length_c   1.000
_cell.angle_alpha   90.00
_cell.angle_beta   90.00
_cell.angle_gamma   90.00
#
_symmetry.space_group_name_H-M   'P 1'
#
loop_
_entity.id
_entity.type
_entity.pdbx_description
1 polymer ?
#
loop_
_entity_poly.entity_id
_entity_poly.type
_entity_poly.pdbx_seq_one_letter_code
_entity_poly.pdbx_strand_id
1 'polypeptide(L)'
;MIFYFSGTGNSLAVARELAKRLNEPLVEMASSHTAPPYVSPDAPAGVVGFVFPVYAWGMPHVVEDFLKHYFRLFIPKTQTHAPAASPSQSARQNALPSAAETPKPTAARSQTLSHGKPYVFLALTCGDDTGKTPVSFKNTLKERYDLHVDAFWSIQMPNTYISIPGFDVDKESVAKKKIGDAALKTAHIARQIQKRQTGVFDVKVGKFPNIKSHILRPLFNAFLSSPKRFHADASVCTGCKRCVKSCPLANISLQKHTNAPATPQWGANCTMCLACYHSCPHHAISWGAFTKGKGQYRMKGIEQGD
;
A
#
# COMPACT_ATOMS: atom_id res chain seq x y z
N MET A 1 -1.12 -9.87 8.18
CA MET A 1 -0.60 -8.48 8.17
C MET A 1 -1.09 -7.75 6.93
N ILE A 2 -1.52 -6.51 7.06
CA ILE A 2 -2.02 -5.70 5.93
C ILE A 2 -1.15 -4.45 5.77
N PHE A 3 -0.50 -4.33 4.63
CA PHE A 3 0.29 -3.16 4.24
C PHE A 3 -0.59 -2.18 3.49
N TYR A 4 -0.56 -0.91 3.85
CA TYR A 4 -1.37 0.10 3.16
C TYR A 4 -0.59 1.37 2.86
N PHE A 5 -1.06 2.07 1.83
CA PHE A 5 -0.73 3.46 1.57
C PHE A 5 -2.01 4.24 1.29
N SER A 6 -2.12 5.46 1.82
CA SER A 6 -3.29 6.32 1.61
C SER A 6 -2.92 7.79 1.58
N GLY A 7 -3.41 8.55 0.61
CA GLY A 7 -3.27 10.01 0.55
C GLY A 7 -4.41 10.74 1.26
N THR A 8 -5.66 10.47 0.89
CA THR A 8 -6.86 11.19 1.34
C THR A 8 -7.76 10.39 2.28
N GLY A 9 -7.30 9.21 2.74
CA GLY A 9 -8.02 8.35 3.67
C GLY A 9 -8.80 7.20 3.03
N ASN A 10 -9.04 7.22 1.73
CA ASN A 10 -9.84 6.18 1.04
C ASN A 10 -9.28 4.77 1.24
N SER A 11 -8.00 4.55 0.92
CA SER A 11 -7.36 3.23 1.07
C SER A 11 -7.21 2.84 2.54
N LEU A 12 -6.96 3.81 3.44
CA LEU A 12 -6.87 3.57 4.86
C LEU A 12 -8.20 3.10 5.45
N ALA A 13 -9.34 3.65 5.00
CA ALA A 13 -10.67 3.18 5.42
C ALA A 13 -10.87 1.70 5.06
N VAL A 14 -10.53 1.31 3.83
CA VAL A 14 -10.60 -0.09 3.37
C VAL A 14 -9.64 -0.97 4.16
N ALA A 15 -8.41 -0.52 4.35
CA ALA A 15 -7.37 -1.29 5.03
C ALA A 15 -7.71 -1.53 6.52
N ARG A 16 -8.21 -0.50 7.23
CA ARG A 16 -8.66 -0.61 8.63
C ARG A 16 -9.83 -1.59 8.76
N GLU A 17 -10.80 -1.54 7.86
CA GLU A 17 -11.95 -2.46 7.89
C GLU A 17 -11.52 -3.91 7.61
N LEU A 18 -10.63 -4.13 6.64
CA LEU A 18 -10.07 -5.46 6.39
C LEU A 18 -9.24 -5.96 7.58
N ALA A 19 -8.36 -5.12 8.14
CA ALA A 19 -7.52 -5.45 9.28
C ALA A 19 -8.37 -5.86 10.49
N LYS A 20 -9.42 -5.09 10.79
CA LYS A 20 -10.37 -5.39 11.87
C LYS A 20 -11.07 -6.74 11.65
N ARG A 21 -11.61 -6.99 10.44
CA ARG A 21 -12.38 -8.22 10.15
C ARG A 21 -11.51 -9.47 10.09
N LEU A 22 -10.26 -9.31 9.69
CA LEU A 22 -9.30 -10.42 9.55
C LEU A 22 -8.46 -10.62 10.81
N ASN A 23 -8.59 -9.73 11.80
CA ASN A 23 -7.72 -9.69 12.99
C ASN A 23 -6.23 -9.65 12.62
N GLU A 24 -5.88 -8.82 11.64
CA GLU A 24 -4.52 -8.69 11.12
C GLU A 24 -3.94 -7.32 11.48
N PRO A 25 -2.65 -7.22 11.81
CA PRO A 25 -1.99 -5.95 12.05
C PRO A 25 -1.94 -5.11 10.76
N LEU A 26 -2.03 -3.79 10.95
CA LEU A 26 -2.01 -2.80 9.88
C LEU A 26 -0.66 -2.07 9.87
N VAL A 27 -0.02 -2.00 8.71
CA VAL A 27 1.32 -1.40 8.53
C VAL A 27 1.27 -0.34 7.43
N GLU A 28 1.65 0.88 7.76
CA GLU A 28 1.73 1.96 6.78
C GLU A 28 3.04 1.88 5.97
N MET A 29 2.93 1.78 4.64
CA MET A 29 4.10 1.68 3.77
C MET A 29 4.95 2.97 3.77
N ALA A 30 4.31 4.13 3.97
CA ALA A 30 5.00 5.42 3.93
C ALA A 30 5.87 5.67 5.16
N SER A 31 5.50 5.17 6.33
CA SER A 31 6.21 5.33 7.59
C SER A 31 7.20 4.21 7.90
N SER A 32 7.21 3.15 7.12
CA SER A 32 8.06 1.97 7.33
C SER A 32 9.57 2.23 7.16
N HIS A 33 9.96 3.47 6.83
CA HIS A 33 11.37 3.90 6.81
C HIS A 33 12.02 3.96 8.20
N THR A 34 11.25 4.03 9.26
CA THR A 34 11.76 4.33 10.62
C THR A 34 11.89 3.14 11.55
N ALA A 35 11.23 2.05 11.34
CA ALA A 35 11.40 0.70 11.87
C ALA A 35 10.12 -0.11 11.58
N PRO A 36 10.20 -1.29 10.96
CA PRO A 36 9.03 -2.13 10.85
C PRO A 36 8.59 -2.55 12.27
N PRO A 37 7.28 -2.64 12.55
CA PRO A 37 6.81 -3.29 13.75
C PRO A 37 7.41 -4.71 13.78
N TYR A 38 7.90 -5.13 14.93
CA TYR A 38 8.47 -6.47 15.10
C TYR A 38 7.44 -7.51 14.68
N VAL A 39 7.75 -8.25 13.64
CA VAL A 39 6.97 -9.42 13.22
C VAL A 39 7.74 -10.63 13.67
N SER A 40 7.15 -11.44 14.56
CA SER A 40 7.78 -12.68 14.99
C SER A 40 8.07 -13.56 13.78
N PRO A 41 9.31 -14.04 13.62
CA PRO A 41 9.66 -14.99 12.56
C PRO A 41 8.85 -16.29 12.62
N ASP A 42 8.29 -16.60 13.79
CA ASP A 42 7.52 -17.82 14.06
C ASP A 42 6.00 -17.63 13.90
N ALA A 43 5.56 -16.44 13.43
CA ALA A 43 4.14 -16.23 13.15
C ALA A 43 3.69 -17.23 12.07
N PRO A 44 2.56 -17.96 12.31
CA PRO A 44 2.08 -18.94 11.33
C PRO A 44 1.81 -18.23 10.00
N ALA A 45 1.94 -18.98 8.90
CA ALA A 45 1.67 -18.50 7.55
C ALA A 45 0.28 -17.84 7.46
N GLY A 46 0.26 -16.55 7.73
CA GLY A 46 -0.94 -15.75 7.88
C GLY A 46 -1.42 -15.20 6.54
N VAL A 47 -2.13 -14.12 6.64
CA VAL A 47 -2.58 -13.32 5.50
C VAL A 47 -1.60 -12.18 5.27
N VAL A 48 -1.16 -11.98 4.03
CA VAL A 48 -0.37 -10.82 3.59
C VAL A 48 -1.22 -10.01 2.62
N GLY A 49 -1.68 -8.87 3.07
CA GLY A 49 -2.54 -7.99 2.29
C GLY A 49 -1.85 -6.71 1.84
N PHE A 50 -2.21 -6.22 0.67
CA PHE A 50 -1.77 -4.92 0.17
C PHE A 50 -2.99 -4.08 -0.20
N VAL A 51 -3.06 -2.85 0.35
CA VAL A 51 -4.17 -1.92 0.10
C VAL A 51 -3.62 -0.54 -0.24
N PHE A 52 -3.81 -0.09 -1.48
CA PHE A 52 -3.32 1.22 -1.91
C PHE A 52 -4.11 1.80 -3.07
N PRO A 53 -4.02 3.12 -3.31
CA PRO A 53 -4.72 3.75 -4.43
C PRO A 53 -3.99 3.53 -5.74
N VAL A 54 -4.76 3.58 -6.83
CA VAL A 54 -4.19 3.63 -8.19
C VAL A 54 -3.95 5.09 -8.58
N TYR A 55 -2.71 5.42 -8.92
CA TYR A 55 -2.33 6.74 -9.42
C TYR A 55 -1.90 6.64 -10.89
N ALA A 56 -2.58 7.38 -11.75
CA ALA A 56 -2.32 7.36 -13.19
C ALA A 56 -2.19 5.92 -13.74
N TRP A 57 -3.15 5.06 -13.45
CA TRP A 57 -3.21 3.65 -13.90
C TRP A 57 -1.98 2.80 -13.53
N GLY A 58 -1.36 3.11 -12.39
CA GLY A 58 -0.21 2.36 -11.86
C GLY A 58 -0.06 2.48 -10.35
N MET A 59 0.94 1.80 -9.82
CA MET A 59 1.31 1.89 -8.41
C MET A 59 1.86 3.29 -8.09
N PRO A 60 1.52 3.89 -6.94
CA PRO A 60 2.24 5.04 -6.43
C PRO A 60 3.72 4.69 -6.20
N HIS A 61 4.66 5.62 -6.47
CA HIS A 61 6.08 5.33 -6.30
C HIS A 61 6.44 4.91 -4.86
N VAL A 62 5.75 5.44 -3.85
CA VAL A 62 5.95 5.03 -2.46
C VAL A 62 5.67 3.54 -2.24
N VAL A 63 4.72 2.95 -2.98
CA VAL A 63 4.46 1.50 -2.94
C VAL A 63 5.57 0.73 -3.65
N GLU A 64 6.03 1.23 -4.80
CA GLU A 64 7.17 0.66 -5.53
C GLU A 64 8.45 0.68 -4.68
N ASP A 65 8.72 1.79 -4.00
CA ASP A 65 9.87 1.96 -3.10
C ASP A 65 9.76 1.05 -1.88
N PHE A 66 8.58 0.95 -1.27
CA PHE A 66 8.33 0.03 -0.18
C PHE A 66 8.62 -1.42 -0.59
N LEU A 67 8.06 -1.86 -1.71
CA LEU A 67 8.31 -3.20 -2.23
C LEU A 67 9.79 -3.41 -2.59
N LYS A 68 10.50 -2.40 -3.03
CA LYS A 68 11.90 -2.51 -3.43
C LYS A 68 12.86 -2.58 -2.25
N HIS A 69 12.62 -1.79 -1.20
CA HIS A 69 13.61 -1.57 -0.15
C HIS A 69 13.22 -2.12 1.22
N TYR A 70 11.92 -2.19 1.54
CA TYR A 70 11.45 -2.44 2.91
C TYR A 70 10.67 -3.75 3.08
N PHE A 71 9.91 -4.19 2.08
CA PHE A 71 9.05 -5.37 2.21
C PHE A 71 9.84 -6.64 2.58
N ARG A 72 11.11 -6.74 2.17
CA ARG A 72 12.00 -7.87 2.55
C ARG A 72 12.15 -8.04 4.06
N LEU A 73 11.99 -6.98 4.83
CA LEU A 73 12.10 -7.02 6.29
C LEU A 73 10.93 -7.76 6.96
N PHE A 74 9.83 -7.93 6.25
CA PHE A 74 8.59 -8.55 6.73
C PHE A 74 8.41 -10.00 6.25
N ILE A 75 9.30 -10.49 5.40
CA ILE A 75 9.26 -11.86 4.88
C ILE A 75 10.31 -12.70 5.61
N PRO A 76 9.95 -13.89 6.14
CA PRO A 76 10.94 -14.81 6.70
C PRO A 76 12.05 -15.06 5.69
N LYS A 77 13.30 -15.05 6.14
CA LYS A 77 14.42 -15.48 5.32
C LYS A 77 14.21 -16.98 5.05
N THR A 78 13.68 -17.32 3.88
CA THR A 78 13.74 -18.68 3.39
C THR A 78 15.21 -19.07 3.40
N GLN A 79 15.53 -20.18 4.06
CA GLN A 79 16.86 -20.76 4.03
C GLN A 79 17.25 -20.86 2.55
N THR A 80 18.19 -20.03 2.15
CA THR A 80 18.82 -20.16 0.84
C THR A 80 19.46 -21.53 0.83
N HIS A 81 18.97 -22.42 -0.04
CA HIS A 81 19.68 -23.62 -0.39
C HIS A 81 21.10 -23.20 -0.80
N ALA A 82 22.07 -23.46 0.07
CA ALA A 82 23.45 -23.48 -0.35
C ALA A 82 23.56 -24.50 -1.50
N PRO A 83 24.29 -24.20 -2.58
CA PRO A 83 24.52 -25.19 -3.62
C PRO A 83 25.13 -26.44 -2.99
N ALA A 84 24.50 -27.57 -3.25
CA ALA A 84 24.96 -28.85 -2.77
C ALA A 84 26.44 -29.05 -3.16
N ALA A 85 27.33 -29.07 -2.17
CA ALA A 85 28.69 -29.49 -2.38
C ALA A 85 28.67 -30.98 -2.77
N SER A 86 29.32 -31.27 -3.89
CA SER A 86 29.49 -32.62 -4.40
C SER A 86 30.07 -33.53 -3.31
N PRO A 87 29.61 -34.79 -3.17
CA PRO A 87 30.17 -35.71 -2.19
C PRO A 87 31.54 -36.21 -2.66
N SER A 88 32.61 -35.83 -1.98
CA SER A 88 33.89 -36.52 -2.07
C SER A 88 33.82 -37.81 -1.26
N GLN A 89 34.06 -38.89 -1.96
CA GLN A 89 34.24 -40.24 -1.38
C GLN A 89 35.48 -40.24 -0.49
N SER A 90 35.38 -40.73 0.72
CA SER A 90 36.23 -41.80 1.29
C SER A 90 36.16 -41.83 2.83
N ALA A 91 35.81 -42.91 3.34
CA ALA A 91 36.49 -43.76 4.35
C ALA A 91 35.46 -44.56 5.16
N ARG A 92 35.51 -45.85 4.93
CA ARG A 92 34.92 -46.91 5.79
C ARG A 92 35.72 -46.98 7.08
N GLN A 93 35.06 -47.22 8.23
CA GLN A 93 35.48 -48.23 9.17
C GLN A 93 34.48 -48.43 10.34
N ASN A 94 34.04 -49.64 10.44
CA ASN A 94 33.55 -50.52 11.51
C ASN A 94 33.50 -50.01 12.95
N ALA A 95 32.39 -50.29 13.65
CA ALA A 95 32.34 -51.12 14.86
C ALA A 95 30.89 -51.34 15.34
N LEU A 96 30.61 -52.54 15.77
CA LEU A 96 29.37 -53.14 16.26
C LEU A 96 29.19 -52.96 17.80
N PRO A 97 28.14 -53.51 18.46
CA PRO A 97 27.15 -52.80 19.23
C PRO A 97 27.22 -53.11 20.74
N SER A 98 26.52 -52.32 21.55
CA SER A 98 26.16 -52.75 22.91
C SER A 98 24.81 -52.20 23.34
N ALA A 99 24.01 -53.08 23.87
CA ALA A 99 22.66 -52.94 24.35
C ALA A 99 22.53 -52.18 25.68
N ALA A 100 21.43 -51.44 25.87
CA ALA A 100 20.62 -51.47 27.10
C ALA A 100 19.37 -50.56 26.89
N GLU A 101 18.21 -51.20 26.95
CA GLU A 101 16.91 -50.57 26.95
C GLU A 101 16.59 -49.91 28.29
N THR A 102 16.04 -48.68 28.26
CA THR A 102 15.24 -48.11 29.33
C THR A 102 14.04 -47.38 28.74
N PRO A 103 12.86 -47.39 29.40
CA PRO A 103 11.58 -47.08 28.73
C PRO A 103 11.38 -45.59 28.51
N LYS A 104 10.90 -45.27 27.31
CA LYS A 104 10.53 -43.92 26.87
C LYS A 104 9.32 -43.36 27.64
N PRO A 105 9.36 -42.10 28.08
CA PRO A 105 8.15 -41.35 28.37
C PRO A 105 7.45 -41.02 27.05
N THR A 106 6.14 -41.19 27.03
CA THR A 106 5.22 -40.87 25.95
C THR A 106 5.42 -39.44 25.47
N ALA A 107 6.04 -39.26 24.32
CA ALA A 107 6.20 -37.98 23.67
C ALA A 107 4.85 -37.51 23.20
N ALA A 108 4.38 -36.37 23.76
CA ALA A 108 3.33 -35.57 23.21
C ALA A 108 3.70 -35.23 21.74
N ARG A 109 2.81 -35.61 20.84
CA ARG A 109 2.93 -35.41 19.39
C ARG A 109 3.06 -33.94 19.11
N SER A 110 4.27 -33.44 19.00
CA SER A 110 4.57 -32.11 18.46
C SER A 110 4.04 -32.11 17.03
N GLN A 111 2.91 -31.46 16.84
CA GLN A 111 2.45 -31.14 15.51
C GLN A 111 3.44 -30.10 14.97
N THR A 112 4.38 -30.53 14.17
CA THR A 112 5.15 -29.67 13.27
C THR A 112 4.15 -29.00 12.34
N LEU A 113 3.76 -27.77 12.68
CA LEU A 113 3.01 -26.88 11.80
C LEU A 113 3.87 -26.69 10.55
N SER A 114 3.46 -27.31 9.45
CA SER A 114 4.01 -27.05 8.13
C SER A 114 3.93 -25.54 7.91
N HIS A 115 5.06 -24.89 7.71
CA HIS A 115 5.15 -23.47 7.33
C HIS A 115 4.58 -23.33 5.91
N GLY A 116 3.26 -23.28 5.79
CA GLY A 116 2.56 -23.07 4.53
C GLY A 116 2.84 -21.67 4.00
N LYS A 117 2.80 -21.50 2.67
CA LYS A 117 2.94 -20.18 2.04
C LYS A 117 1.83 -19.26 2.53
N PRO A 118 2.10 -17.95 2.77
CA PRO A 118 1.06 -17.00 3.17
C PRO A 118 0.01 -16.84 2.06
N TYR A 119 -1.23 -16.59 2.46
CA TYR A 119 -2.26 -16.15 1.51
C TYR A 119 -2.03 -14.67 1.19
N VAL A 120 -1.76 -14.35 -0.07
CA VAL A 120 -1.41 -12.99 -0.50
C VAL A 120 -2.56 -12.38 -1.29
N PHE A 121 -2.97 -11.17 -0.93
CA PHE A 121 -4.03 -10.47 -1.66
C PHE A 121 -3.69 -9.02 -1.97
N LEU A 122 -4.35 -8.49 -3.02
CA LEU A 122 -4.30 -7.09 -3.43
C LEU A 122 -5.70 -6.49 -3.48
N ALA A 123 -5.94 -5.42 -2.71
CA ALA A 123 -7.14 -4.60 -2.78
C ALA A 123 -6.77 -3.17 -3.20
N LEU A 124 -7.16 -2.79 -4.42
CA LEU A 124 -6.88 -1.47 -4.99
C LEU A 124 -8.06 -0.53 -4.79
N THR A 125 -7.80 0.71 -4.37
CA THR A 125 -8.80 1.76 -4.41
C THR A 125 -8.61 2.64 -5.66
N CYS A 126 -9.67 2.99 -6.34
CA CYS A 126 -9.61 3.83 -7.53
C CYS A 126 -10.89 4.66 -7.70
N GLY A 127 -10.79 5.79 -8.37
CA GLY A 127 -11.96 6.59 -8.75
C GLY A 127 -12.76 5.91 -9.86
N ASP A 128 -12.06 5.38 -10.87
CA ASP A 128 -12.65 4.76 -12.06
C ASP A 128 -12.14 3.35 -12.31
N ASP A 129 -10.90 3.21 -12.79
CA ASP A 129 -10.31 1.93 -13.16
C ASP A 129 -8.84 1.81 -12.74
N THR A 130 -8.31 0.59 -12.81
CA THR A 130 -6.99 0.27 -12.29
C THR A 130 -5.90 0.19 -13.36
N GLY A 131 -6.27 0.22 -14.65
CA GLY A 131 -5.31 -0.10 -15.71
C GLY A 131 -4.63 -1.45 -15.47
N LYS A 132 -3.32 -1.51 -15.71
CA LYS A 132 -2.49 -2.70 -15.50
C LYS A 132 -1.85 -2.79 -14.11
N THR A 133 -2.25 -1.97 -13.16
CA THR A 133 -1.70 -2.00 -11.79
C THR A 133 -1.68 -3.41 -11.18
N PRO A 134 -2.75 -4.24 -11.27
CA PRO A 134 -2.72 -5.59 -10.71
C PRO A 134 -1.64 -6.47 -11.33
N VAL A 135 -1.46 -6.37 -12.64
CA VAL A 135 -0.46 -7.16 -13.38
C VAL A 135 0.95 -6.73 -12.99
N SER A 136 1.22 -5.41 -12.97
CA SER A 136 2.52 -4.88 -12.57
C SER A 136 2.87 -5.28 -11.13
N PHE A 137 1.90 -5.19 -10.21
CA PHE A 137 2.09 -5.60 -8.82
C PHE A 137 2.41 -7.10 -8.70
N LYS A 138 1.61 -7.94 -9.35
CA LYS A 138 1.83 -9.40 -9.40
C LYS A 138 3.24 -9.74 -9.87
N ASN A 139 3.68 -9.13 -10.98
CA ASN A 139 5.00 -9.37 -11.55
C ASN A 139 6.10 -8.93 -10.57
N THR A 140 5.97 -7.75 -9.97
CA THR A 140 6.93 -7.26 -8.97
C THR A 140 7.08 -8.22 -7.78
N LEU A 141 5.97 -8.73 -7.24
CA LEU A 141 6.03 -9.69 -6.13
C LEU A 141 6.65 -11.03 -6.55
N LYS A 142 6.29 -11.52 -7.74
CA LYS A 142 6.85 -12.78 -8.26
C LYS A 142 8.34 -12.65 -8.53
N GLU A 143 8.77 -11.62 -9.22
CA GLU A 143 10.18 -11.42 -9.63
C GLU A 143 11.10 -11.16 -8.43
N ARG A 144 10.64 -10.37 -7.45
CA ARG A 144 11.49 -9.98 -6.31
C ARG A 144 11.46 -10.93 -5.13
N TYR A 145 10.34 -11.62 -4.92
CA TYR A 145 10.08 -12.35 -3.68
C TYR A 145 9.61 -13.79 -3.88
N ASP A 146 9.44 -14.21 -5.14
CA ASP A 146 8.81 -15.50 -5.51
C ASP A 146 7.44 -15.71 -4.85
N LEU A 147 6.71 -14.60 -4.60
CA LEU A 147 5.39 -14.61 -4.01
C LEU A 147 4.31 -14.56 -5.09
N HIS A 148 3.30 -15.41 -4.93
CA HIS A 148 2.10 -15.38 -5.77
C HIS A 148 1.00 -14.59 -5.06
N VAL A 149 0.23 -13.82 -5.83
CA VAL A 149 -0.97 -13.15 -5.34
C VAL A 149 -2.16 -14.05 -5.62
N ASP A 150 -2.87 -14.44 -4.55
CA ASP A 150 -3.97 -15.39 -4.61
C ASP A 150 -5.29 -14.76 -5.08
N ALA A 151 -5.49 -13.47 -4.75
CA ALA A 151 -6.71 -12.77 -5.10
C ALA A 151 -6.51 -11.27 -5.30
N PHE A 152 -7.32 -10.69 -6.20
CA PHE A 152 -7.27 -9.29 -6.59
C PHE A 152 -8.66 -8.66 -6.56
N TRP A 153 -8.77 -7.48 -5.96
CA TRP A 153 -9.98 -6.68 -5.98
C TRP A 153 -9.70 -5.22 -6.30
N SER A 154 -10.65 -4.56 -6.94
CA SER A 154 -10.70 -3.10 -6.99
C SER A 154 -11.95 -2.59 -6.29
N ILE A 155 -11.80 -1.51 -5.54
CA ILE A 155 -12.87 -0.87 -4.78
C ILE A 155 -12.98 0.57 -5.28
N GLN A 156 -14.14 0.92 -5.82
CA GLN A 156 -14.37 2.29 -6.27
C GLN A 156 -14.58 3.19 -5.06
N MET A 157 -13.79 4.25 -4.98
CA MET A 157 -13.83 5.26 -3.92
C MET A 157 -14.03 6.65 -4.54
N PRO A 158 -14.42 7.64 -3.75
CA PRO A 158 -14.55 9.00 -4.24
C PRO A 158 -13.30 9.51 -4.94
N ASN A 159 -13.50 10.19 -6.07
CA ASN A 159 -12.41 10.76 -6.84
C ASN A 159 -11.74 11.90 -6.07
N THR A 160 -10.42 11.92 -6.11
CA THR A 160 -9.58 12.95 -5.47
C THR A 160 -8.58 13.55 -6.45
N TYR A 161 -8.63 13.14 -7.71
CA TYR A 161 -7.71 13.63 -8.72
C TYR A 161 -8.27 14.87 -9.40
N ILE A 162 -7.54 15.99 -9.29
CA ILE A 162 -7.98 17.32 -9.70
C ILE A 162 -6.98 18.06 -10.60
N SER A 163 -5.81 17.46 -10.87
CA SER A 163 -4.69 18.16 -11.53
C SER A 163 -4.81 18.25 -13.05
N ILE A 164 -5.91 17.77 -13.65
CA ILE A 164 -6.19 17.86 -15.09
C ILE A 164 -7.48 18.69 -15.31
N PRO A 165 -7.56 19.48 -16.40
CA PRO A 165 -8.82 20.11 -16.81
C PRO A 165 -9.94 19.07 -16.97
N GLY A 166 -11.16 19.41 -16.54
CA GLY A 166 -12.31 18.52 -16.60
C GLY A 166 -12.42 17.48 -15.47
N PHE A 167 -11.40 17.33 -14.64
CA PHE A 167 -11.43 16.45 -13.45
C PHE A 167 -11.64 17.28 -12.18
N ASP A 168 -12.53 16.81 -11.32
CA ASP A 168 -12.78 17.39 -9.99
C ASP A 168 -13.16 16.26 -9.02
N VAL A 169 -13.32 16.61 -7.75
CA VAL A 169 -13.87 15.68 -6.76
C VAL A 169 -15.29 15.29 -7.11
N ASP A 170 -15.72 14.11 -6.70
CA ASP A 170 -17.12 13.68 -6.91
C ASP A 170 -18.10 14.60 -6.17
N LYS A 171 -19.28 14.82 -6.73
CA LYS A 171 -20.41 15.43 -6.01
C LYS A 171 -20.73 14.63 -4.75
N GLU A 172 -21.20 15.30 -3.71
CA GLU A 172 -21.44 14.68 -2.40
C GLU A 172 -22.32 13.41 -2.47
N SER A 173 -23.38 13.43 -3.28
CA SER A 173 -24.26 12.27 -3.47
C SER A 173 -23.54 11.07 -4.09
N VAL A 174 -22.67 11.31 -5.08
CA VAL A 174 -21.86 10.29 -5.73
C VAL A 174 -20.79 9.74 -4.74
N ALA A 175 -20.14 10.64 -4.00
CA ALA A 175 -19.17 10.24 -2.98
C ALA A 175 -19.81 9.39 -1.89
N LYS A 176 -20.98 9.78 -1.36
CA LYS A 176 -21.73 8.98 -0.36
C LYS A 176 -22.10 7.60 -0.90
N LYS A 177 -22.59 7.52 -2.14
CA LYS A 177 -22.89 6.24 -2.78
C LYS A 177 -21.65 5.35 -2.90
N LYS A 178 -20.54 5.87 -3.43
CA LYS A 178 -19.27 5.12 -3.56
C LYS A 178 -18.78 4.61 -2.20
N ILE A 179 -18.87 5.41 -1.14
CA ILE A 179 -18.48 5.01 0.22
C ILE A 179 -19.34 3.85 0.73
N GLY A 180 -20.66 3.94 0.54
CA GLY A 180 -21.59 2.86 0.93
C GLY A 180 -21.31 1.56 0.18
N ASP A 181 -21.18 1.63 -1.15
CA ASP A 181 -20.86 0.48 -2.00
C ASP A 181 -19.48 -0.13 -1.62
N ALA A 182 -18.48 0.71 -1.32
CA ALA A 182 -17.17 0.29 -0.89
C ALA A 182 -17.20 -0.45 0.45
N ALA A 183 -18.01 0.00 1.41
CA ALA A 183 -18.17 -0.68 2.69
C ALA A 183 -18.73 -2.09 2.52
N LEU A 184 -19.77 -2.25 1.71
CA LEU A 184 -20.37 -3.57 1.39
C LEU A 184 -19.36 -4.48 0.66
N LYS A 185 -18.65 -3.93 -0.34
CA LYS A 185 -17.62 -4.66 -1.09
C LYS A 185 -16.47 -5.09 -0.18
N THR A 186 -15.99 -4.22 0.70
CA THR A 186 -14.92 -4.54 1.66
C THR A 186 -15.32 -5.67 2.61
N ALA A 187 -16.56 -5.65 3.11
CA ALA A 187 -17.09 -6.73 3.95
C ALA A 187 -17.18 -8.06 3.20
N HIS A 188 -17.56 -8.03 1.90
CA HIS A 188 -17.57 -9.21 1.04
C HIS A 188 -16.15 -9.76 0.82
N ILE A 189 -15.20 -8.90 0.49
CA ILE A 189 -13.77 -9.24 0.32
C ILE A 189 -13.22 -9.91 1.58
N ALA A 190 -13.49 -9.35 2.76
CA ALA A 190 -13.03 -9.93 4.02
C ALA A 190 -13.51 -11.38 4.19
N ARG A 191 -14.80 -11.68 3.87
CA ARG A 191 -15.32 -13.05 3.91
C ARG A 191 -14.64 -14.00 2.92
N GLN A 192 -14.29 -13.51 1.71
CA GLN A 192 -13.55 -14.30 0.72
C GLN A 192 -12.12 -14.61 1.20
N ILE A 193 -11.44 -13.63 1.81
CA ILE A 193 -10.09 -13.80 2.38
C ILE A 193 -10.14 -14.79 3.56
N GLN A 194 -11.11 -14.67 4.47
CA GLN A 194 -11.30 -15.64 5.57
C GLN A 194 -11.44 -17.08 5.08
N LYS A 195 -12.11 -17.27 3.94
CA LYS A 195 -12.23 -18.57 3.26
C LYS A 195 -11.00 -18.93 2.42
N ARG A 196 -9.97 -18.09 2.37
CA ARG A 196 -8.77 -18.24 1.54
C ARG A 196 -9.10 -18.55 0.08
N GLN A 197 -10.09 -17.87 -0.50
CA GLN A 197 -10.47 -18.07 -1.90
C GLN A 197 -9.34 -17.61 -2.83
N THR A 198 -8.86 -18.51 -3.67
CA THR A 198 -7.81 -18.26 -4.65
C THR A 198 -8.39 -18.07 -6.06
N GLY A 199 -7.60 -17.48 -6.96
CA GLY A 199 -8.01 -17.28 -8.36
C GLY A 199 -9.05 -16.17 -8.55
N VAL A 200 -9.36 -15.39 -7.52
CA VAL A 200 -10.31 -14.27 -7.61
C VAL A 200 -9.64 -13.09 -8.34
N PHE A 201 -10.29 -12.61 -9.40
CA PHE A 201 -9.88 -11.40 -10.12
C PHE A 201 -11.09 -10.49 -10.34
N ASP A 202 -11.55 -9.83 -9.26
CA ASP A 202 -12.65 -8.87 -9.28
C ASP A 202 -12.10 -7.44 -9.38
N VAL A 203 -11.53 -7.11 -10.55
CA VAL A 203 -10.85 -5.85 -10.81
C VAL A 203 -11.42 -5.14 -12.02
N LYS A 204 -11.76 -3.87 -11.85
CA LYS A 204 -12.17 -3.00 -12.96
C LYS A 204 -10.95 -2.47 -13.70
N VAL A 205 -10.49 -3.18 -14.70
CA VAL A 205 -9.29 -2.84 -15.48
C VAL A 205 -9.51 -1.61 -16.39
N GLY A 206 -10.75 -1.38 -16.83
CA GLY A 206 -11.11 -0.28 -17.73
C GLY A 206 -10.80 -0.57 -19.22
N LYS A 207 -11.14 0.42 -20.05
CA LYS A 207 -10.86 0.35 -21.51
C LYS A 207 -9.41 0.76 -21.80
N PHE A 208 -8.79 0.13 -22.79
CA PHE A 208 -7.43 0.43 -23.28
C PHE A 208 -6.34 0.42 -22.17
N PRO A 209 -6.26 -0.62 -21.32
CA PRO A 209 -5.34 -0.62 -20.17
C PRO A 209 -3.87 -0.54 -20.58
N ASN A 210 -3.51 -1.10 -21.74
CA ASN A 210 -2.15 -1.01 -22.28
C ASN A 210 -1.76 0.43 -22.60
N ILE A 211 -2.61 1.17 -23.31
CA ILE A 211 -2.37 2.58 -23.66
C ILE A 211 -2.27 3.42 -22.38
N LYS A 212 -3.18 3.23 -21.45
CA LYS A 212 -3.20 3.96 -20.17
C LYS A 212 -1.92 3.72 -19.36
N SER A 213 -1.52 2.49 -19.17
CA SER A 213 -0.42 2.15 -18.28
C SER A 213 0.97 2.29 -18.93
N HIS A 214 1.10 2.10 -20.26
CA HIS A 214 2.41 2.11 -20.92
C HIS A 214 2.69 3.38 -21.72
N ILE A 215 1.68 4.15 -22.10
CA ILE A 215 1.83 5.40 -22.87
C ILE A 215 1.42 6.60 -22.01
N LEU A 216 0.16 6.62 -21.54
CA LEU A 216 -0.35 7.80 -20.82
C LEU A 216 0.32 7.97 -19.45
N ARG A 217 0.58 6.88 -18.71
CA ARG A 217 1.24 6.97 -17.39
C ARG A 217 2.65 7.56 -17.44
N PRO A 218 3.58 7.13 -18.32
CA PRO A 218 4.89 7.74 -18.46
C PRO A 218 4.79 9.23 -18.79
N LEU A 219 3.93 9.63 -19.74
CA LEU A 219 3.68 11.03 -20.08
C LEU A 219 3.13 11.81 -18.87
N PHE A 220 2.17 11.22 -18.18
CA PHE A 220 1.62 11.81 -16.96
C PHE A 220 2.71 12.03 -15.91
N ASN A 221 3.53 11.01 -15.64
CA ASN A 221 4.60 11.12 -14.66
C ASN A 221 5.65 12.17 -15.06
N ALA A 222 5.99 12.28 -16.34
CA ALA A 222 6.95 13.25 -16.82
C ALA A 222 6.45 14.71 -16.73
N PHE A 223 5.16 14.93 -17.05
CA PHE A 223 4.62 16.29 -17.20
C PHE A 223 3.68 16.73 -16.09
N LEU A 224 2.97 15.79 -15.45
CA LEU A 224 1.87 16.07 -14.51
C LEU A 224 2.11 15.56 -13.08
N SER A 225 3.33 15.11 -12.76
CA SER A 225 3.68 14.59 -11.41
C SER A 225 4.76 15.41 -10.71
N SER A 226 5.01 16.64 -11.15
CA SER A 226 6.07 17.45 -10.56
C SER A 226 5.61 18.16 -9.28
N PRO A 227 6.30 17.96 -8.13
CA PRO A 227 6.03 18.71 -6.90
C PRO A 227 6.34 20.21 -7.04
N LYS A 228 7.17 20.61 -7.99
CA LYS A 228 7.54 22.00 -8.24
C LYS A 228 6.36 22.89 -8.65
N ARG A 229 5.22 22.30 -9.04
CA ARG A 229 4.00 23.04 -9.41
C ARG A 229 3.08 23.32 -8.22
N PHE A 230 3.37 22.77 -7.03
CA PHE A 230 2.66 23.17 -5.83
C PHE A 230 3.07 24.56 -5.40
N HIS A 231 2.09 25.35 -5.03
CA HIS A 231 2.30 26.64 -4.39
C HIS A 231 1.20 26.92 -3.37
N ALA A 232 1.50 27.77 -2.43
CA ALA A 232 0.53 28.27 -1.47
C ALA A 232 0.35 29.78 -1.66
N ASP A 233 -0.89 30.22 -1.73
CA ASP A 233 -1.22 31.64 -1.73
C ASP A 233 -0.99 32.22 -0.33
N ALA A 234 0.04 33.05 -0.22
CA ALA A 234 0.43 33.65 1.06
C ALA A 234 -0.63 34.62 1.63
N SER A 235 -1.52 35.14 0.80
CA SER A 235 -2.58 36.05 1.23
C SER A 235 -3.70 35.35 2.02
N VAL A 236 -3.88 34.04 1.80
CA VAL A 236 -4.90 33.22 2.50
C VAL A 236 -4.31 32.13 3.38
N CYS A 237 -3.01 31.87 3.26
CA CYS A 237 -2.32 30.87 4.07
C CYS A 237 -2.11 31.37 5.49
N THR A 238 -2.67 30.68 6.48
CA THR A 238 -2.53 31.05 7.91
C THR A 238 -1.38 30.34 8.61
N GLY A 239 -0.55 29.53 7.92
CA GLY A 239 0.53 28.76 8.53
C GLY A 239 0.07 27.64 9.46
N CYS A 240 -1.16 27.15 9.36
CA CYS A 240 -1.80 26.20 10.28
C CYS A 240 -1.18 24.78 10.30
N LYS A 241 -0.21 24.48 9.46
CA LYS A 241 0.54 23.21 9.38
C LYS A 241 -0.28 21.97 8.98
N ARG A 242 -1.57 22.08 8.67
CA ARG A 242 -2.38 20.91 8.27
C ARG A 242 -1.80 20.17 7.06
N CYS A 243 -1.29 20.89 6.08
CA CYS A 243 -0.63 20.31 4.91
C CYS A 243 0.64 19.53 5.26
N VAL A 244 1.42 19.99 6.24
CA VAL A 244 2.60 19.29 6.76
C VAL A 244 2.19 17.98 7.43
N LYS A 245 1.24 18.04 8.36
CA LYS A 245 0.73 16.87 9.09
C LYS A 245 0.04 15.85 8.18
N SER A 246 -0.61 16.30 7.10
CA SER A 246 -1.31 15.41 6.18
C SER A 246 -0.41 14.76 5.13
N CYS A 247 0.87 15.14 5.06
CA CYS A 247 1.78 14.56 4.08
C CYS A 247 2.27 13.18 4.56
N PRO A 248 1.86 12.07 3.93
CA PRO A 248 2.26 10.74 4.38
C PRO A 248 3.77 10.47 4.24
N LEU A 249 4.46 11.29 3.43
CA LEU A 249 5.91 11.17 3.19
C LEU A 249 6.73 12.21 3.95
N ALA A 250 6.12 12.98 4.88
CA ALA A 250 6.77 14.08 5.60
C ALA A 250 7.56 15.03 4.66
N ASN A 251 7.11 15.20 3.43
CA ASN A 251 7.81 15.89 2.33
C ASN A 251 7.46 17.39 2.25
N ILE A 252 6.88 17.98 3.30
CA ILE A 252 6.49 19.39 3.32
C ILE A 252 7.12 20.05 4.54
N SER A 253 7.95 21.04 4.30
CA SER A 253 8.53 21.94 5.31
C SER A 253 7.80 23.29 5.31
N LEU A 254 8.10 24.14 6.29
CA LEU A 254 7.58 25.51 6.34
C LEU A 254 8.71 26.51 6.10
N GLN A 255 8.50 27.38 5.14
CA GLN A 255 9.35 28.55 4.96
C GLN A 255 8.82 29.69 5.84
N LYS A 256 9.67 30.18 6.71
CA LYS A 256 9.38 31.36 7.55
C LYS A 256 9.50 32.65 6.74
N HIS A 257 8.63 33.60 7.01
CA HIS A 257 8.68 34.96 6.45
C HIS A 257 8.75 35.96 7.60
N THR A 258 9.41 37.09 7.41
CA THR A 258 9.65 38.08 8.47
C THR A 258 8.33 38.73 8.95
N ASN A 259 7.41 39.05 8.00
CA ASN A 259 6.18 39.79 8.31
C ASN A 259 4.93 39.09 7.78
N ALA A 260 4.98 37.77 7.55
CA ALA A 260 3.85 36.99 7.06
C ALA A 260 3.85 35.58 7.68
N PRO A 261 2.69 34.89 7.69
CA PRO A 261 2.62 33.50 8.10
C PRO A 261 3.56 32.61 7.30
N ALA A 262 4.13 31.59 7.95
CA ALA A 262 4.99 30.61 7.26
C ALA A 262 4.20 29.83 6.21
N THR A 263 4.77 29.66 5.03
CA THR A 263 4.14 28.95 3.91
C THR A 263 4.77 27.57 3.67
N PRO A 264 3.98 26.58 3.19
CA PRO A 264 4.51 25.25 2.90
C PRO A 264 5.42 25.26 1.67
N GLN A 265 6.47 24.44 1.76
CA GLN A 265 7.39 24.12 0.67
C GLN A 265 7.44 22.62 0.47
N TRP A 266 7.37 22.17 -0.77
CA TRP A 266 7.37 20.76 -1.15
C TRP A 266 8.76 20.29 -1.55
N GLY A 267 9.24 19.23 -0.92
CA GLY A 267 10.46 18.53 -1.30
C GLY A 267 10.28 17.66 -2.55
N ALA A 268 11.35 17.00 -2.96
CA ALA A 268 11.37 16.17 -4.16
C ALA A 268 10.60 14.83 -4.01
N ASN A 269 10.48 14.31 -2.79
CA ASN A 269 9.83 13.01 -2.52
C ASN A 269 8.31 13.15 -2.42
N CYS A 270 7.64 13.53 -3.52
CA CYS A 270 6.20 13.73 -3.57
C CYS A 270 5.53 12.69 -4.47
N THR A 271 4.60 11.92 -3.91
CA THR A 271 3.83 10.90 -4.66
C THR A 271 2.57 11.45 -5.34
N MET A 272 2.38 12.78 -5.37
CA MET A 272 1.21 13.43 -5.96
C MET A 272 -0.14 12.95 -5.41
N CYS A 273 -0.18 12.57 -4.13
CA CYS A 273 -1.41 12.10 -3.48
C CYS A 273 -2.43 13.23 -3.21
N LEU A 274 -2.04 14.49 -3.35
CA LEU A 274 -2.86 15.68 -3.13
C LEU A 274 -3.42 15.82 -1.70
N ALA A 275 -2.93 15.04 -0.73
CA ALA A 275 -3.39 15.10 0.65
C ALA A 275 -3.27 16.52 1.23
N CYS A 276 -2.19 17.23 0.93
CA CYS A 276 -1.97 18.61 1.36
C CYS A 276 -3.01 19.58 0.80
N TYR A 277 -3.36 19.44 -0.48
CA TYR A 277 -4.41 20.23 -1.10
C TYR A 277 -5.77 19.97 -0.43
N HIS A 278 -6.15 18.71 -0.34
CA HIS A 278 -7.44 18.31 0.23
C HIS A 278 -7.56 18.57 1.74
N SER A 279 -6.46 18.85 2.43
CA SER A 279 -6.46 19.17 3.87
C SER A 279 -6.45 20.65 4.18
N CYS A 280 -6.23 21.52 3.19
CA CYS A 280 -6.09 22.94 3.44
C CYS A 280 -7.46 23.60 3.70
N PRO A 281 -7.75 24.05 4.95
CA PRO A 281 -9.07 24.60 5.27
C PRO A 281 -9.32 25.97 4.62
N HIS A 282 -8.25 26.64 4.20
CA HIS A 282 -8.31 27.96 3.57
C HIS A 282 -8.17 27.91 2.05
N HIS A 283 -8.14 26.71 1.43
CA HIS A 283 -7.91 26.53 0.00
C HIS A 283 -6.68 27.28 -0.55
N ALA A 284 -5.68 27.49 0.33
CA ALA A 284 -4.47 28.23 -0.02
C ALA A 284 -3.54 27.47 -0.96
N ILE A 285 -3.66 26.12 -1.05
CA ILE A 285 -2.76 25.28 -1.82
C ILE A 285 -3.35 25.05 -3.21
N SER A 286 -2.50 25.19 -4.22
CA SER A 286 -2.82 24.84 -5.60
C SER A 286 -1.65 24.12 -6.27
N TRP A 287 -1.94 23.36 -7.33
CA TRP A 287 -0.99 22.70 -8.19
C TRP A 287 -1.18 23.16 -9.63
N GLY A 288 -0.26 23.99 -10.11
CA GLY A 288 -0.41 24.67 -11.40
C GLY A 288 -1.69 25.53 -11.44
N ALA A 289 -2.10 25.91 -12.64
CA ALA A 289 -3.27 26.76 -12.84
C ALA A 289 -4.61 25.99 -12.74
N PHE A 290 -4.59 24.65 -12.89
CA PHE A 290 -5.82 23.87 -13.10
C PHE A 290 -6.55 23.48 -11.83
N THR A 291 -5.97 23.67 -10.64
CA THR A 291 -6.58 23.26 -9.37
C THR A 291 -7.26 24.41 -8.63
N LYS A 292 -7.10 25.65 -9.10
CA LYS A 292 -7.72 26.81 -8.49
C LYS A 292 -9.26 26.68 -8.58
N GLY A 293 -9.95 26.83 -7.46
CA GLY A 293 -11.41 26.76 -7.36
C GLY A 293 -12.03 25.37 -7.45
N LYS A 294 -11.22 24.29 -7.51
CA LYS A 294 -11.73 22.92 -7.46
C LYS A 294 -12.05 22.48 -6.05
N GLY A 295 -12.90 21.45 -5.95
CA GLY A 295 -13.34 20.90 -4.67
C GLY A 295 -12.24 20.21 -3.88
N GLN A 296 -12.54 19.94 -2.62
CA GLN A 296 -11.69 19.18 -1.72
C GLN A 296 -12.46 17.97 -1.20
N TYR A 297 -11.74 16.86 -1.00
CA TYR A 297 -12.32 15.65 -0.42
C TYR A 297 -11.30 14.97 0.49
N ARG A 298 -11.73 14.60 1.69
CA ARG A 298 -11.06 13.65 2.57
C ARG A 298 -12.06 12.68 3.17
N MET A 299 -11.66 11.45 3.36
CA MET A 299 -12.48 10.47 4.06
C MET A 299 -12.67 10.92 5.51
N LYS A 300 -13.94 11.13 5.91
CA LYS A 300 -14.29 11.59 7.27
C LYS A 300 -14.06 10.46 8.29
N GLY A 301 -13.65 10.82 9.51
CA GLY A 301 -13.41 9.86 10.59
C GLY A 301 -12.15 8.99 10.40
N ILE A 302 -11.30 9.34 9.44
CA ILE A 302 -10.05 8.65 9.17
C ILE A 302 -8.92 9.68 9.28
N GLU A 303 -8.26 9.72 10.42
CA GLU A 303 -7.04 10.50 10.59
C GLU A 303 -5.83 9.65 10.25
N GLN A 304 -4.85 10.25 9.55
CA GLN A 304 -3.57 9.60 9.29
C GLN A 304 -2.69 9.85 10.51
N GLY A 305 -2.18 8.79 11.12
CA GLY A 305 -1.24 8.90 12.25
C GLY A 305 -1.79 8.56 13.63
N ASP A 306 -2.98 7.91 13.72
CA ASP A 306 -3.44 7.25 14.95
C ASP A 306 -3.04 5.77 14.98
#